data_824bb5b1160518a2f6bb3899bebb1ac3
#
_entry.id   824bb5b1160518a2f6bb3899bebb1ac3
#
_cell.length_a   1.000
_cell.length_b   1.000
_cell.length_c   1.000
_cell.angle_alpha   90.00
_cell.angle_beta   90.00
_cell.angle_gamma   90.00
#
_symmetry.space_group_name_H-M   'P 1'
#
loop_
_entity.id
_entity.type
_entity.pdbx_description
1 polymer ?
#
loop_
_entity_poly.entity_id
_entity_poly.type
_entity_poly.pdbx_seq_one_letter_code
_entity_poly.pdbx_strand_id
1 'polypeptide(L)'
;MRTVLKARCLLICFGLFVTQPSTSQERDYLVGINPELSYKMLEPNQNVRKVSVLMDERHANNLAARKLMIGTSLIVLADYQKSNTNSKFAYLMRHPTSANQIGTEASEAVIHSFQFSLYGAINSWIATFAEVLYNPEQSFGAGTITSIDRNQLQLYRGFVLLGNLDKFPLYGAIGKMDAPFGLMNSVNPFTNSTMWHAFSGLGYGAQLNFKKYNIHATAMAIQGGAQFRALSTVVGDSTNVPSKLNNFTADLNYTIPFTTSFEFKIGASYLAGSVYNQAFPVKHFNPGVINNPAYTYYAQALVLKKLLIIAAFAKTVKEWPGTYNPSPPLNIYPASKVSSFVAGAKYTFNPESKIAYTVSAEFSNYIAGPDGSPWERQNQYILGFCGLINNSSKFFIEVFGTQGYVPLNFISGSNPNDPFPEGTTHSSNAAASLGVVLGAQVVF
;
A
#
# COMPACT_ATOMS: atom_id res chain seq x y z
N MET A 1 -41.54 1.73 0.46
CA MET A 1 -41.55 2.05 1.89
C MET A 1 -40.38 1.40 2.68
N ARG A 2 -39.33 0.89 2.04
CA ARG A 2 -38.15 0.26 2.71
C ARG A 2 -36.84 1.06 2.60
N THR A 3 -36.81 2.19 1.91
CA THR A 3 -35.59 2.98 1.65
C THR A 3 -35.39 4.15 2.62
N VAL A 4 -36.39 4.51 3.41
CA VAL A 4 -36.32 5.67 4.32
C VAL A 4 -35.76 5.31 5.71
N LEU A 5 -35.68 4.03 6.04
CA LEU A 5 -35.21 3.60 7.39
C LEU A 5 -33.70 3.51 7.52
N LYS A 6 -32.97 3.41 6.40
CA LYS A 6 -31.49 3.30 6.41
C LYS A 6 -30.76 4.64 6.59
N ALA A 7 -31.41 5.75 6.26
CA ALA A 7 -30.80 7.08 6.39
C ALA A 7 -30.90 7.67 7.82
N ARG A 8 -31.84 7.19 8.64
CA ARG A 8 -32.01 7.73 10.00
C ARG A 8 -31.03 7.20 11.04
N CYS A 9 -30.45 6.02 10.83
CA CYS A 9 -29.45 5.48 11.76
C CYS A 9 -28.08 6.17 11.65
N LEU A 10 -27.73 6.72 10.47
CA LEU A 10 -26.43 7.38 10.29
C LEU A 10 -26.40 8.79 10.88
N LEU A 11 -27.54 9.48 10.94
CA LEU A 11 -27.66 10.83 11.49
C LEU A 11 -27.67 10.87 13.03
N ILE A 12 -28.05 9.77 13.68
CA ILE A 12 -28.08 9.71 15.15
C ILE A 12 -26.67 9.58 15.76
N CYS A 13 -25.72 9.01 15.04
CA CYS A 13 -24.34 8.94 15.51
C CYS A 13 -23.57 10.27 15.42
N PHE A 14 -23.99 11.19 14.55
CA PHE A 14 -23.33 12.49 14.40
C PHE A 14 -23.86 13.58 15.36
N GLY A 15 -25.07 13.41 15.88
CA GLY A 15 -25.75 14.40 16.73
C GLY A 15 -25.35 14.40 18.20
N LEU A 16 -24.57 13.41 18.66
CA LEU A 16 -24.19 13.25 20.07
C LEU A 16 -22.88 13.96 20.47
N PHE A 17 -22.23 14.66 19.54
CA PHE A 17 -20.89 15.24 19.78
C PHE A 17 -20.86 16.76 20.00
N VAL A 18 -21.98 17.46 20.08
CA VAL A 18 -21.99 18.94 20.07
C VAL A 18 -22.67 19.56 21.29
N THR A 19 -22.48 19.07 22.49
CA THR A 19 -22.75 19.91 23.68
C THR A 19 -21.89 19.44 24.86
N GLN A 20 -20.83 20.19 25.17
CA GLN A 20 -20.19 20.08 26.48
C GLN A 20 -20.01 21.45 27.13
N PRO A 21 -20.49 21.65 28.36
CA PRO A 21 -20.01 22.72 29.22
C PRO A 21 -18.71 22.34 29.90
N SER A 22 -17.78 23.26 29.92
CA SER A 22 -16.46 23.12 30.56
C SER A 22 -16.60 23.07 32.09
N THR A 23 -16.37 21.87 32.68
CA THR A 23 -15.94 21.74 34.06
C THR A 23 -14.80 20.73 34.10
N SER A 24 -13.67 21.18 34.64
CA SER A 24 -12.42 20.45 34.78
C SER A 24 -12.52 19.28 35.78
N GLN A 25 -12.97 18.15 35.31
CA GLN A 25 -12.62 16.84 35.82
C GLN A 25 -12.12 16.05 34.61
N GLU A 26 -10.90 15.58 34.64
CA GLU A 26 -10.40 14.57 33.68
C GLU A 26 -11.29 13.34 33.80
N ARG A 27 -12.37 13.32 33.02
CA ARG A 27 -13.14 12.10 32.84
C ARG A 27 -12.29 11.19 31.95
N ASP A 28 -11.96 10.05 32.46
CA ASP A 28 -11.27 9.00 31.72
C ASP A 28 -12.24 8.46 30.64
N TYR A 29 -12.26 9.12 29.47
CA TYR A 29 -13.12 8.73 28.38
C TYR A 29 -12.68 7.37 27.84
N LEU A 30 -13.61 6.45 27.75
CA LEU A 30 -13.40 5.13 27.15
C LEU A 30 -13.05 5.24 25.65
N VAL A 31 -13.55 6.27 24.99
CA VAL A 31 -13.34 6.55 23.56
C VAL A 31 -12.61 7.88 23.41
N GLY A 32 -11.57 7.90 22.59
CA GLY A 32 -10.78 9.08 22.29
C GLY A 32 -10.39 9.20 20.83
N ILE A 33 -9.75 10.32 20.49
CA ILE A 33 -9.08 10.55 19.21
C ILE A 33 -7.61 10.85 19.48
N ASN A 34 -6.74 10.40 18.57
CA ASN A 34 -5.32 10.73 18.57
C ASN A 34 -4.88 10.96 17.12
N PRO A 35 -4.86 12.20 16.65
CA PRO A 35 -4.57 12.50 15.24
C PRO A 35 -3.18 12.04 14.79
N GLU A 36 -2.15 12.11 15.65
CA GLU A 36 -0.82 11.64 15.31
C GLU A 36 -0.77 10.12 15.12
N LEU A 37 -1.38 9.37 16.02
CA LEU A 37 -1.48 7.92 15.90
C LEU A 37 -2.38 7.54 14.72
N SER A 38 -3.50 8.24 14.53
CA SER A 38 -4.38 8.06 13.35
C SER A 38 -3.60 8.27 12.05
N TYR A 39 -2.77 9.31 11.98
CA TYR A 39 -1.92 9.56 10.81
C TYR A 39 -0.98 8.38 10.56
N LYS A 40 -0.25 7.89 11.56
CA LYS A 40 0.66 6.75 11.42
C LYS A 40 -0.07 5.48 10.97
N MET A 41 -1.28 5.26 11.48
CA MET A 41 -2.07 4.07 11.15
C MET A 41 -2.80 4.16 9.80
N LEU A 42 -3.19 5.35 9.35
CA LEU A 42 -3.94 5.56 8.11
C LEU A 42 -3.10 6.12 6.97
N GLU A 43 -1.85 6.49 7.24
CA GLU A 43 -0.91 6.91 6.19
C GLU A 43 -0.58 5.71 5.28
N PRO A 44 -0.82 5.80 3.95
CA PRO A 44 -0.83 4.62 3.10
C PRO A 44 0.54 4.20 2.55
N ASN A 45 1.54 5.08 2.52
CA ASN A 45 2.78 4.82 1.78
C ASN A 45 4.07 4.89 2.60
N GLN A 46 4.07 5.50 3.79
CA GLN A 46 5.29 5.63 4.63
C GLN A 46 5.30 4.70 5.85
N ASN A 47 4.14 4.21 6.28
CA ASN A 47 3.96 3.33 7.44
C ASN A 47 3.23 2.06 7.04
N VAL A 48 3.71 1.34 6.04
CA VAL A 48 2.99 0.22 5.42
C VAL A 48 2.74 -0.93 6.40
N ARG A 49 3.71 -1.25 7.28
CA ARG A 49 3.62 -2.39 8.22
C ARG A 49 2.83 -2.03 9.48
N LYS A 50 1.51 -1.96 9.40
CA LYS A 50 0.63 -1.49 10.49
C LYS A 50 0.70 -2.34 11.77
N VAL A 51 0.96 -3.63 11.69
CA VAL A 51 1.16 -4.51 12.86
C VAL A 51 2.35 -4.03 13.69
N SER A 52 3.48 -3.73 13.05
CA SER A 52 4.67 -3.22 13.74
C SER A 52 4.45 -1.81 14.27
N VAL A 53 3.80 -0.93 13.49
CA VAL A 53 3.47 0.44 13.93
C VAL A 53 2.61 0.40 15.19
N LEU A 54 1.55 -0.40 15.22
CA LEU A 54 0.67 -0.51 16.39
C LEU A 54 1.42 -1.05 17.62
N MET A 55 2.30 -2.04 17.43
CA MET A 55 3.10 -2.57 18.55
C MET A 55 4.09 -1.53 19.08
N ASP A 56 4.74 -0.77 18.19
CA ASP A 56 5.71 0.25 18.60
C ASP A 56 5.04 1.41 19.34
N GLU A 57 3.86 1.84 18.90
CA GLU A 57 3.08 2.87 19.58
C GLU A 57 2.58 2.41 20.96
N ARG A 58 2.26 1.13 21.11
CA ARG A 58 1.94 0.55 22.42
C ARG A 58 3.16 0.51 23.34
N HIS A 59 4.29 0.05 22.84
CA HIS A 59 5.54 -0.01 23.61
C HIS A 59 6.00 1.40 24.03
N ALA A 60 5.75 2.42 23.21
CA ALA A 60 5.99 3.82 23.52
C ALA A 60 4.93 4.44 24.47
N ASN A 61 3.94 3.67 24.94
CA ASN A 61 2.82 4.12 25.78
C ASN A 61 1.89 5.17 25.12
N ASN A 62 1.90 5.26 23.80
CA ASN A 62 1.01 6.18 23.05
C ASN A 62 -0.41 5.63 22.90
N LEU A 63 -0.65 4.37 23.26
CA LEU A 63 -1.94 3.71 23.28
C LEU A 63 -2.24 3.13 24.65
N ALA A 64 -2.99 3.87 25.47
CA ALA A 64 -3.37 3.45 26.81
C ALA A 64 -4.28 2.20 26.79
N ALA A 65 -4.12 1.32 27.78
CA ALA A 65 -5.01 0.19 27.97
C ALA A 65 -6.44 0.65 28.32
N ARG A 66 -7.43 -0.16 27.92
CA ARG A 66 -8.87 0.08 28.12
C ARG A 66 -9.41 1.35 27.42
N LYS A 67 -8.70 1.86 26.41
CA LYS A 67 -9.18 2.95 25.56
C LYS A 67 -9.40 2.46 24.14
N LEU A 68 -10.51 2.89 23.56
CA LEU A 68 -10.81 2.76 22.14
C LEU A 68 -10.50 4.10 21.47
N MET A 69 -9.76 4.08 20.40
CA MET A 69 -9.43 5.25 19.60
C MET A 69 -10.13 5.18 18.26
N ILE A 70 -10.66 6.31 17.82
CA ILE A 70 -11.24 6.49 16.50
C ILE A 70 -10.30 7.38 15.68
N GLY A 71 -10.05 6.96 14.45
CA GLY A 71 -9.30 7.76 13.49
C GLY A 71 -10.03 7.88 12.17
N THR A 72 -9.91 9.02 11.52
CA THR A 72 -10.39 9.24 10.16
C THR A 72 -9.33 9.91 9.31
N SER A 73 -9.31 9.61 8.02
CA SER A 73 -8.42 10.24 7.05
C SER A 73 -9.19 10.51 5.76
N LEU A 74 -9.10 11.73 5.25
CA LEU A 74 -9.61 12.12 3.95
C LEU A 74 -8.44 12.58 3.08
N ILE A 75 -8.30 11.99 1.89
CA ILE A 75 -7.32 12.40 0.88
C ILE A 75 -8.06 12.96 -0.32
N VAL A 76 -7.69 14.17 -0.73
CA VAL A 76 -8.18 14.84 -1.92
C VAL A 76 -7.02 15.20 -2.83
N LEU A 77 -7.23 15.13 -4.13
CA LEU A 77 -6.22 15.37 -5.15
C LEU A 77 -6.74 16.27 -6.25
N ALA A 78 -5.82 17.00 -6.87
CA ALA A 78 -5.95 17.54 -8.21
C ALA A 78 -4.68 17.21 -9.00
N ASP A 79 -4.82 16.79 -10.24
CA ASP A 79 -3.68 16.41 -11.06
C ASP A 79 -3.81 16.83 -12.51
N TYR A 80 -2.67 16.88 -13.16
CA TYR A 80 -2.53 17.00 -14.60
C TYR A 80 -1.40 16.12 -15.07
N GLN A 81 -1.61 15.39 -16.15
CA GLN A 81 -0.56 14.60 -16.80
C GLN A 81 -0.64 14.66 -18.31
N LYS A 82 0.52 14.58 -18.94
CA LYS A 82 0.68 14.56 -20.39
C LYS A 82 1.54 13.39 -20.81
N SER A 83 1.11 12.65 -21.84
CA SER A 83 1.82 11.52 -22.42
C SER A 83 2.22 11.82 -23.86
N ASN A 84 3.32 11.23 -24.32
CA ASN A 84 3.78 11.30 -25.71
C ASN A 84 3.03 10.31 -26.63
N THR A 85 2.24 9.40 -26.07
CA THR A 85 1.52 8.37 -26.81
C THR A 85 0.03 8.42 -26.52
N ASN A 86 -0.79 8.10 -27.53
CA ASN A 86 -2.21 7.91 -27.34
C ASN A 86 -2.47 6.50 -26.81
N SER A 87 -2.18 6.29 -25.53
CA SER A 87 -2.32 5.02 -24.82
C SER A 87 -2.86 5.24 -23.41
N LYS A 88 -2.97 4.18 -22.64
CA LYS A 88 -3.24 4.34 -21.19
C LYS A 88 -2.08 5.07 -20.52
N PHE A 89 -2.41 5.89 -19.54
CA PHE A 89 -1.39 6.64 -18.79
C PHE A 89 -0.59 5.72 -17.88
N ALA A 90 0.71 5.93 -17.86
CA ALA A 90 1.62 5.12 -17.06
C ALA A 90 1.61 5.48 -15.56
N TYR A 91 1.31 6.73 -15.23
CA TYR A 91 1.08 7.13 -13.85
C TYR A 91 -0.33 6.76 -13.43
N LEU A 92 -0.43 5.76 -12.61
CA LEU A 92 -1.65 5.04 -12.59
C LEU A 92 -2.29 4.86 -11.30
N MET A 93 -1.49 4.69 -10.38
CA MET A 93 -1.90 3.63 -9.48
C MET A 93 -2.65 4.18 -8.30
N ARG A 94 -2.83 5.48 -8.27
CA ARG A 94 -3.58 6.14 -7.20
C ARG A 94 -4.64 7.10 -7.69
N HIS A 95 -4.85 7.11 -9.01
CA HIS A 95 -5.83 7.97 -9.64
C HIS A 95 -7.09 7.23 -10.05
N PRO A 96 -8.27 7.74 -9.66
CA PRO A 96 -9.52 7.04 -9.91
C PRO A 96 -9.88 6.92 -11.38
N THR A 97 -9.64 7.95 -12.15
CA THR A 97 -10.20 8.05 -13.52
C THR A 97 -9.15 7.97 -14.59
N SER A 98 -8.02 8.64 -14.43
CA SER A 98 -6.99 8.71 -15.44
C SER A 98 -6.35 7.37 -15.78
N ALA A 99 -6.28 6.47 -14.81
CA ALA A 99 -5.77 5.11 -15.00
C ALA A 99 -6.55 4.29 -16.07
N ASN A 100 -7.80 4.62 -16.31
CA ASN A 100 -8.66 3.92 -17.27
C ASN A 100 -8.86 4.69 -18.57
N GLN A 101 -8.27 5.88 -18.70
CA GLN A 101 -8.39 6.69 -19.90
C GLN A 101 -7.29 6.35 -20.91
N ILE A 102 -7.62 6.50 -22.17
CA ILE A 102 -6.69 6.45 -23.28
C ILE A 102 -6.64 7.85 -23.87
N GLY A 103 -5.45 8.39 -24.01
CA GLY A 103 -5.25 9.74 -24.50
C GLY A 103 -3.84 10.23 -24.30
N THR A 104 -3.60 11.49 -24.65
CA THR A 104 -2.32 12.17 -24.46
C THR A 104 -2.34 13.14 -23.29
N GLU A 105 -3.51 13.49 -22.77
CA GLU A 105 -3.68 14.41 -21.65
C GLU A 105 -4.80 13.93 -20.73
N ALA A 106 -4.61 14.08 -19.43
CA ALA A 106 -5.64 13.88 -18.42
C ALA A 106 -5.48 14.88 -17.28
N SER A 107 -6.61 15.32 -16.73
CA SER A 107 -6.64 16.16 -15.54
C SER A 107 -7.90 15.86 -14.76
N GLU A 108 -7.79 15.85 -13.44
CA GLU A 108 -8.93 15.62 -12.57
C GLU A 108 -8.76 16.28 -11.20
N ALA A 109 -9.88 16.49 -10.51
CA ALA A 109 -9.91 16.87 -9.11
C ALA A 109 -10.89 15.95 -8.40
N VAL A 110 -10.40 15.14 -7.47
CA VAL A 110 -11.16 14.00 -6.91
C VAL A 110 -10.92 13.79 -5.42
N ILE A 111 -11.89 13.17 -4.77
CA ILE A 111 -11.65 12.48 -3.51
C ILE A 111 -10.93 11.17 -3.83
N HIS A 112 -9.67 11.06 -3.38
CA HIS A 112 -8.90 9.83 -3.57
C HIS A 112 -9.40 8.72 -2.64
N SER A 113 -9.54 9.03 -1.35
CA SER A 113 -10.00 8.04 -0.37
C SER A 113 -10.53 8.69 0.89
N PHE A 114 -11.44 7.99 1.56
CA PHE A 114 -11.84 8.23 2.93
C PHE A 114 -11.60 6.95 3.73
N GLN A 115 -10.91 7.08 4.86
CA GLN A 115 -10.60 5.98 5.75
C GLN A 115 -11.21 6.25 7.12
N PHE A 116 -11.77 5.20 7.70
CA PHE A 116 -12.22 5.18 9.09
C PHE A 116 -11.54 4.03 9.82
N SER A 117 -10.98 4.30 10.99
CA SER A 117 -10.31 3.27 11.78
C SER A 117 -10.79 3.24 13.22
N LEU A 118 -10.76 2.03 13.75
CA LEU A 118 -10.90 1.74 15.18
C LEU A 118 -9.63 1.02 15.64
N TYR A 119 -9.03 1.49 16.69
CA TYR A 119 -7.90 0.82 17.32
C TYR A 119 -7.94 1.00 18.83
N GLY A 120 -7.51 -0.01 19.55
CA GLY A 120 -7.57 0.01 21.00
C GLY A 120 -6.73 -1.08 21.63
N ALA A 121 -6.32 -0.83 22.88
CA ALA A 121 -5.70 -1.81 23.73
C ALA A 121 -6.70 -2.28 24.80
N ILE A 122 -7.06 -3.57 24.77
CA ILE A 122 -7.91 -4.17 25.80
C ILE A 122 -7.15 -4.23 27.13
N ASN A 123 -5.89 -4.62 27.07
CA ASN A 123 -4.97 -4.69 28.20
C ASN A 123 -3.52 -4.56 27.70
N SER A 124 -2.53 -4.80 28.55
CA SER A 124 -1.11 -4.74 28.18
C SER A 124 -0.65 -5.82 27.18
N TRP A 125 -1.48 -6.83 26.87
CA TRP A 125 -1.14 -7.93 25.97
C TRP A 125 -1.95 -7.94 24.68
N ILE A 126 -3.14 -7.36 24.67
CA ILE A 126 -4.10 -7.46 23.56
C ILE A 126 -4.44 -6.08 23.04
N ALA A 127 -4.26 -5.87 21.75
CA ALA A 127 -4.77 -4.71 21.04
C ALA A 127 -5.47 -5.14 19.74
N THR A 128 -6.25 -4.25 19.17
CA THR A 128 -6.97 -4.48 17.92
C THR A 128 -6.88 -3.27 17.02
N PHE A 129 -6.94 -3.50 15.72
CA PHE A 129 -7.04 -2.49 14.68
C PHE A 129 -8.03 -2.93 13.63
N ALA A 130 -8.88 -2.03 13.18
CA ALA A 130 -9.76 -2.22 12.05
C ALA A 130 -9.78 -0.94 11.23
N GLU A 131 -9.69 -1.05 9.91
CA GLU A 131 -9.70 0.04 8.94
C GLU A 131 -10.74 -0.25 7.87
N VAL A 132 -11.68 0.67 7.72
CA VAL A 132 -12.63 0.70 6.61
C VAL A 132 -12.19 1.76 5.63
N LEU A 133 -12.04 1.38 4.39
CA LEU A 133 -11.62 2.23 3.28
C LEU A 133 -12.78 2.42 2.31
N TYR A 134 -13.12 3.67 2.06
CA TYR A 134 -13.87 4.08 0.88
C TYR A 134 -12.87 4.60 -0.15
N ASN A 135 -12.79 3.93 -1.27
CA ASN A 135 -11.93 4.33 -2.36
C ASN A 135 -12.73 4.34 -3.66
N PRO A 136 -13.01 5.50 -4.25
CA PRO A 136 -13.71 5.58 -5.52
C PRO A 136 -12.85 5.11 -6.70
N GLU A 137 -11.55 4.90 -6.46
CA GLU A 137 -10.59 4.65 -7.52
C GLU A 137 -10.73 3.28 -8.14
N GLN A 138 -10.91 2.25 -7.35
CA GLN A 138 -10.93 0.89 -7.85
C GLN A 138 -11.83 -0.01 -7.02
N SER A 139 -12.89 -0.48 -7.62
CA SER A 139 -13.43 -1.74 -7.21
C SER A 139 -12.95 -2.82 -8.19
N PHE A 140 -12.31 -3.80 -7.64
CA PHE A 140 -12.07 -5.02 -8.39
C PHE A 140 -13.35 -5.85 -8.31
N GLY A 141 -14.21 -5.73 -9.31
CA GLY A 141 -15.36 -6.61 -9.45
C GLY A 141 -14.93 -8.05 -9.61
N ALA A 142 -15.80 -8.97 -9.26
CA ALA A 142 -15.56 -10.40 -9.38
C ALA A 142 -15.13 -10.75 -10.81
N GLY A 143 -13.85 -11.03 -11.00
CA GLY A 143 -13.32 -11.66 -12.19
C GLY A 143 -12.60 -10.79 -13.22
N THR A 144 -12.60 -9.45 -13.10
CA THR A 144 -11.81 -8.60 -14.00
C THR A 144 -11.22 -7.39 -13.29
N ILE A 145 -9.99 -7.04 -13.61
CA ILE A 145 -9.26 -5.85 -13.10
C ILE A 145 -9.89 -4.55 -13.57
N THR A 146 -10.75 -4.62 -14.52
CA THR A 146 -11.33 -3.51 -15.26
C THR A 146 -12.80 -3.26 -14.97
N SER A 147 -13.36 -3.95 -13.97
CA SER A 147 -14.68 -3.61 -13.49
C SER A 147 -14.65 -2.23 -12.83
N ILE A 148 -15.40 -1.31 -13.40
CA ILE A 148 -15.48 0.10 -13.01
C ILE A 148 -16.55 0.29 -11.91
N ASP A 149 -16.80 -0.69 -11.09
CA ASP A 149 -17.65 -0.47 -9.91
C ASP A 149 -16.87 0.36 -8.90
N ARG A 150 -17.03 1.65 -8.99
CA ARG A 150 -16.46 2.65 -8.09
C ARG A 150 -17.35 2.78 -6.86
N ASN A 151 -16.81 3.39 -5.81
CA ASN A 151 -17.55 3.71 -4.58
C ASN A 151 -17.82 2.50 -3.67
N GLN A 152 -16.82 1.64 -3.49
CA GLN A 152 -16.92 0.55 -2.53
C GLN A 152 -16.38 0.92 -1.15
N LEU A 153 -17.14 0.54 -0.15
CA LEU A 153 -16.71 0.55 1.24
C LEU A 153 -16.19 -0.83 1.60
N GLN A 154 -14.93 -0.91 2.03
CA GLN A 154 -14.25 -2.18 2.25
C GLN A 154 -13.62 -2.24 3.63
N LEU A 155 -13.71 -3.39 4.31
CA LEU A 155 -12.80 -3.69 5.41
C LEU A 155 -11.40 -3.90 4.83
N TYR A 156 -10.59 -2.85 4.87
CA TYR A 156 -9.28 -2.84 4.24
C TYR A 156 -8.27 -3.65 5.02
N ARG A 157 -8.14 -3.37 6.32
CA ARG A 157 -7.34 -4.12 7.28
C ARG A 157 -8.15 -4.42 8.52
N GLY A 158 -7.82 -5.49 9.21
CA GLY A 158 -8.41 -5.80 10.50
C GLY A 158 -7.66 -6.95 11.16
N PHE A 159 -7.09 -6.71 12.35
CA PHE A 159 -6.33 -7.73 13.05
C PHE A 159 -6.37 -7.54 14.58
N VAL A 160 -6.17 -8.64 15.26
CA VAL A 160 -5.89 -8.67 16.71
C VAL A 160 -4.40 -8.86 16.90
N LEU A 161 -3.80 -7.98 17.71
CA LEU A 161 -2.39 -7.98 18.09
C LEU A 161 -2.25 -8.57 19.48
N LEU A 162 -1.34 -9.54 19.65
CA LEU A 162 -1.06 -10.26 20.88
C LEU A 162 0.42 -10.12 21.24
N GLY A 163 0.74 -9.62 22.40
CA GLY A 163 2.12 -9.50 22.89
C GLY A 163 2.36 -8.28 23.75
N ASN A 164 3.50 -8.28 24.46
CA ASN A 164 3.96 -7.17 25.28
C ASN A 164 5.48 -7.14 25.25
N LEU A 165 6.06 -6.18 24.53
CA LEU A 165 7.52 -6.05 24.34
C LEU A 165 8.27 -5.69 25.64
N ASP A 166 7.60 -5.13 26.65
CA ASP A 166 8.22 -4.85 27.94
C ASP A 166 8.46 -6.13 28.75
N LYS A 167 7.73 -7.19 28.44
CA LYS A 167 7.79 -8.47 29.14
C LYS A 167 8.46 -9.56 28.32
N PHE A 168 8.21 -9.59 27.01
CA PHE A 168 8.67 -10.66 26.14
C PHE A 168 8.93 -10.17 24.72
N PRO A 169 10.02 -10.58 24.07
CA PRO A 169 10.40 -10.05 22.74
C PRO A 169 9.58 -10.61 21.57
N LEU A 170 8.53 -11.40 21.83
CA LEU A 170 7.65 -11.93 20.80
C LEU A 170 6.29 -11.28 20.85
N TYR A 171 5.72 -11.06 19.66
CA TYR A 171 4.33 -10.67 19.49
C TYR A 171 3.77 -11.26 18.21
N GLY A 172 2.45 -11.40 18.13
CA GLY A 172 1.77 -11.95 16.97
C GLY A 172 0.54 -11.15 16.58
N ALA A 173 0.07 -11.35 15.36
CA ALA A 173 -1.19 -10.80 14.90
C ALA A 173 -1.95 -11.82 14.06
N ILE A 174 -3.28 -11.78 14.14
CA ILE A 174 -4.17 -12.63 13.37
C ILE A 174 -5.24 -11.75 12.73
N GLY A 175 -5.47 -11.91 11.42
CA GLY A 175 -6.46 -11.16 10.67
C GLY A 175 -6.03 -10.82 9.25
N LYS A 176 -6.52 -9.69 8.73
CA LYS A 176 -6.15 -9.15 7.43
C LYS A 176 -5.13 -8.03 7.61
N MET A 177 -3.93 -8.21 7.10
CA MET A 177 -2.80 -7.33 7.32
C MET A 177 -1.81 -7.36 6.17
N ASP A 178 -0.90 -6.38 6.15
CA ASP A 178 0.17 -6.31 5.16
C ASP A 178 1.16 -7.47 5.34
N ALA A 179 1.49 -8.12 4.22
CA ALA A 179 2.50 -9.16 4.21
C ALA A 179 3.89 -8.55 4.46
N PRO A 180 4.68 -9.08 5.40
CA PRO A 180 6.00 -8.56 5.71
C PRO A 180 7.04 -8.97 4.65
N PHE A 181 7.00 -8.32 3.49
CA PHE A 181 7.91 -8.56 2.40
C PHE A 181 8.59 -7.26 1.97
N GLY A 182 9.87 -7.11 2.23
CA GLY A 182 10.70 -5.98 1.87
C GLY A 182 10.37 -4.66 2.54
N LEU A 183 11.08 -3.61 2.15
CA LEU A 183 10.78 -2.25 2.48
C LEU A 183 9.86 -1.68 1.40
N MET A 184 8.55 -1.65 1.69
CA MET A 184 7.53 -1.17 0.76
C MET A 184 7.16 0.30 0.98
N ASN A 185 7.87 0.98 1.87
CA ASN A 185 7.68 2.40 2.15
C ASN A 185 8.23 3.24 1.00
N SER A 186 7.52 4.30 0.64
CA SER A 186 8.00 5.37 -0.24
C SER A 186 8.50 6.55 0.60
N VAL A 187 9.40 7.35 0.03
CA VAL A 187 9.80 8.65 0.61
C VAL A 187 8.89 9.78 0.19
N ASN A 188 8.05 9.56 -0.82
CA ASN A 188 7.14 10.57 -1.37
C ASN A 188 5.97 10.86 -0.43
N PRO A 189 5.40 12.04 -0.48
CA PRO A 189 4.23 12.38 0.33
C PRO A 189 2.98 11.60 -0.02
N PHE A 190 2.81 11.18 -1.28
CA PHE A 190 1.58 10.52 -1.75
C PHE A 190 1.82 9.30 -2.63
N THR A 191 2.62 9.41 -3.68
CA THR A 191 2.78 8.34 -4.67
C THR A 191 3.67 7.22 -4.15
N ASN A 192 3.19 5.99 -4.27
CA ASN A 192 3.98 4.79 -3.98
C ASN A 192 4.98 4.49 -5.09
N SER A 193 6.05 3.78 -4.76
CA SER A 193 6.99 3.25 -5.72
C SER A 193 6.36 2.17 -6.61
N THR A 194 6.92 1.96 -7.80
CA THR A 194 6.54 0.80 -8.64
C THR A 194 6.81 -0.52 -7.92
N MET A 195 7.80 -0.58 -7.02
CA MET A 195 8.08 -1.75 -6.20
C MET A 195 6.93 -2.08 -5.23
N TRP A 196 6.33 -1.07 -4.60
CA TRP A 196 5.14 -1.28 -3.77
C TRP A 196 4.00 -1.90 -4.60
N HIS A 197 3.77 -1.36 -5.80
CA HIS A 197 2.74 -1.88 -6.70
C HIS A 197 3.04 -3.29 -7.18
N ALA A 198 4.30 -3.61 -7.43
CA ALA A 198 4.72 -4.90 -7.94
C ALA A 198 4.72 -6.01 -6.88
N PHE A 199 5.10 -5.71 -5.64
CA PHE A 199 5.41 -6.75 -4.66
C PHE A 199 4.73 -6.58 -3.29
N SER A 200 4.05 -5.48 -3.00
CA SER A 200 3.31 -5.39 -1.74
C SER A 200 2.14 -6.36 -1.72
N GLY A 201 1.74 -6.78 -0.52
CA GLY A 201 0.64 -7.70 -0.36
C GLY A 201 -0.20 -7.39 0.87
N LEU A 202 -1.50 -7.64 0.75
CA LEU A 202 -2.47 -7.57 1.83
C LEU A 202 -3.23 -8.89 1.85
N GLY A 203 -3.18 -9.62 2.96
CA GLY A 203 -3.78 -10.94 3.03
C GLY A 203 -4.31 -11.31 4.42
N TYR A 204 -5.17 -12.31 4.45
CA TYR A 204 -5.58 -12.97 5.68
C TYR A 204 -4.49 -13.93 6.13
N GLY A 205 -4.20 -13.95 7.43
CA GLY A 205 -3.20 -14.84 7.96
C GLY A 205 -2.89 -14.66 9.43
N ALA A 206 -1.82 -15.32 9.84
CA ALA A 206 -1.26 -15.21 11.18
C ALA A 206 0.23 -14.83 11.08
N GLN A 207 0.62 -13.81 11.82
CA GLN A 207 1.97 -13.26 11.84
C GLN A 207 2.60 -13.44 13.22
N LEU A 208 3.86 -13.84 13.25
CA LEU A 208 4.71 -13.89 14.44
C LEU A 208 5.91 -12.98 14.22
N ASN A 209 6.24 -12.21 15.24
CA ASN A 209 7.36 -11.26 15.23
C ASN A 209 8.25 -11.48 16.46
N PHE A 210 9.55 -11.34 16.24
CA PHE A 210 10.58 -11.23 17.28
C PHE A 210 11.26 -9.87 17.16
N LYS A 211 11.32 -9.09 18.27
CA LYS A 211 11.97 -7.79 18.27
C LYS A 211 12.82 -7.63 19.53
N LYS A 212 14.14 -7.73 19.37
CA LYS A 212 15.12 -7.54 20.46
C LYS A 212 16.52 -7.31 19.87
N TYR A 213 17.36 -6.60 20.59
CA TYR A 213 18.77 -6.35 20.22
C TYR A 213 18.95 -5.77 18.81
N ASN A 214 18.07 -4.84 18.43
CA ASN A 214 18.05 -4.25 17.08
C ASN A 214 17.72 -5.23 15.94
N ILE A 215 17.39 -6.48 16.26
CA ILE A 215 16.89 -7.48 15.33
C ILE A 215 15.37 -7.42 15.32
N HIS A 216 14.79 -7.38 14.14
CA HIS A 216 13.37 -7.62 13.95
C HIS A 216 13.19 -8.73 12.91
N ALA A 217 12.66 -9.85 13.35
CA ALA A 217 12.31 -10.98 12.50
C ALA A 217 10.79 -11.14 12.47
N THR A 218 10.24 -11.38 11.30
CA THR A 218 8.80 -11.54 11.12
C THR A 218 8.54 -12.75 10.20
N ALA A 219 7.56 -13.56 10.55
CA ALA A 219 7.04 -14.61 9.67
C ALA A 219 5.52 -14.53 9.64
N MET A 220 4.90 -14.70 8.49
CA MET A 220 3.45 -14.69 8.31
C MET A 220 3.02 -15.87 7.45
N ALA A 221 2.11 -16.68 7.95
CA ALA A 221 1.35 -17.64 7.17
C ALA A 221 0.17 -16.94 6.51
N ILE A 222 0.01 -17.09 5.20
CA ILE A 222 -0.96 -16.37 4.37
C ILE A 222 -1.95 -17.36 3.78
N GLN A 223 -3.23 -17.02 3.84
CA GLN A 223 -4.30 -17.80 3.26
C GLN A 223 -4.44 -17.54 1.76
N GLY A 224 -4.70 -18.60 1.00
CA GLY A 224 -5.15 -18.49 -0.38
C GLY A 224 -4.06 -18.39 -1.44
N GLY A 225 -2.83 -18.77 -1.12
CA GLY A 225 -1.73 -18.71 -2.10
C GLY A 225 -1.27 -17.29 -2.37
N ALA A 226 -0.86 -17.00 -3.60
CA ALA A 226 -0.29 -15.71 -4.00
C ALA A 226 -1.36 -14.66 -4.32
N GLN A 227 -2.25 -14.36 -3.41
CA GLN A 227 -3.25 -13.31 -3.61
C GLN A 227 -2.78 -11.97 -3.05
N PHE A 228 -1.98 -11.28 -3.81
CA PHE A 228 -1.65 -9.91 -3.50
C PHE A 228 -2.71 -8.97 -4.07
N ARG A 229 -3.08 -7.95 -3.29
CA ARG A 229 -4.09 -6.94 -3.61
C ARG A 229 -5.53 -7.43 -3.68
N ALA A 230 -5.82 -8.64 -3.27
CA ALA A 230 -7.19 -9.05 -3.03
C ALA A 230 -7.72 -8.34 -1.79
N LEU A 231 -8.22 -7.15 -1.96
CA LEU A 231 -8.49 -6.20 -0.89
C LEU A 231 -9.63 -6.64 0.01
N SER A 232 -10.53 -7.46 -0.47
CA SER A 232 -11.72 -7.86 0.28
C SER A 232 -12.40 -9.10 -0.26
N THR A 233 -11.69 -9.88 -1.09
CA THR A 233 -12.26 -11.12 -1.61
C THR A 233 -12.45 -12.08 -0.46
N VAL A 234 -13.70 -12.33 -0.12
CA VAL A 234 -14.06 -13.39 0.81
C VAL A 234 -13.66 -14.70 0.13
N VAL A 235 -12.74 -15.42 0.74
CA VAL A 235 -12.41 -16.77 0.33
C VAL A 235 -13.58 -17.65 0.74
N GLY A 236 -14.40 -18.03 -0.19
CA GLY A 236 -15.58 -18.89 0.02
C GLY A 236 -15.50 -20.13 -0.86
N ASP A 237 -16.40 -21.08 -0.63
CA ASP A 237 -16.44 -22.36 -1.34
C ASP A 237 -16.61 -22.23 -2.87
N SER A 238 -17.16 -21.09 -3.32
CA SER A 238 -17.34 -20.80 -4.74
C SER A 238 -16.17 -20.06 -5.39
N THR A 239 -15.10 -19.79 -4.66
CA THR A 239 -13.90 -19.11 -5.18
C THR A 239 -12.80 -20.12 -5.48
N ASN A 240 -12.00 -19.85 -6.52
CA ASN A 240 -10.82 -20.65 -6.84
C ASN A 240 -9.67 -20.50 -5.83
N VAL A 241 -9.89 -19.74 -4.75
CA VAL A 241 -8.91 -19.50 -3.70
C VAL A 241 -9.09 -20.55 -2.61
N PRO A 242 -8.13 -21.46 -2.39
CA PRO A 242 -8.27 -22.45 -1.34
C PRO A 242 -8.25 -21.80 0.05
N SER A 243 -9.16 -22.22 0.91
CA SER A 243 -9.20 -21.83 2.34
C SER A 243 -8.10 -22.54 3.12
N LYS A 244 -6.85 -22.33 2.73
CA LYS A 244 -5.67 -22.94 3.34
C LYS A 244 -4.61 -21.88 3.59
N LEU A 245 -3.85 -22.03 4.68
CA LEU A 245 -2.62 -21.27 4.94
C LEU A 245 -1.48 -21.91 4.13
N ASN A 246 -1.48 -21.70 2.83
CA ASN A 246 -0.59 -22.38 1.86
C ASN A 246 0.44 -21.45 1.22
N ASN A 247 0.53 -20.21 1.71
CA ASN A 247 1.58 -19.29 1.35
C ASN A 247 2.22 -18.72 2.61
N PHE A 248 3.44 -18.23 2.52
CA PHE A 248 4.11 -17.58 3.65
C PHE A 248 5.12 -16.55 3.18
N THR A 249 5.41 -15.62 4.07
CA THR A 249 6.51 -14.68 3.94
C THR A 249 7.31 -14.63 5.23
N ALA A 250 8.61 -14.37 5.08
CA ALA A 250 9.52 -14.14 6.18
C ALA A 250 10.37 -12.89 5.89
N ASP A 251 10.63 -12.10 6.92
CA ASP A 251 11.45 -10.90 6.87
C ASP A 251 12.40 -10.89 8.04
N LEU A 252 13.63 -10.51 7.79
CA LEU A 252 14.64 -10.29 8.81
C LEU A 252 15.34 -8.98 8.56
N ASN A 253 15.40 -8.12 9.57
CA ASN A 253 16.19 -6.90 9.49
C ASN A 253 16.98 -6.66 10.76
N TYR A 254 18.06 -5.90 10.58
CA TYR A 254 18.96 -5.48 11.65
C TYR A 254 19.19 -3.98 11.57
N THR A 255 18.99 -3.29 12.67
CA THR A 255 19.23 -1.85 12.80
C THR A 255 20.57 -1.63 13.50
N ILE A 256 21.49 -0.95 12.84
CA ILE A 256 22.83 -0.60 13.37
C ILE A 256 22.76 0.84 13.86
N PRO A 257 22.77 1.08 15.17
CA PRO A 257 22.85 2.43 15.74
C PRO A 257 24.32 2.87 15.77
N PHE A 258 24.80 3.47 14.70
CA PHE A 258 26.19 3.97 14.65
C PHE A 258 26.43 5.11 15.64
N THR A 259 25.47 6.02 15.73
CA THR A 259 25.50 7.14 16.69
C THR A 259 24.07 7.52 17.04
N THR A 260 23.86 8.41 18.00
CA THR A 260 22.55 8.99 18.32
C THR A 260 21.93 9.76 17.13
N SER A 261 22.75 10.09 16.14
CA SER A 261 22.37 10.90 14.96
C SER A 261 22.38 10.10 13.66
N PHE A 262 22.85 8.85 13.67
CA PHE A 262 22.92 8.01 12.47
C PHE A 262 22.51 6.57 12.77
N GLU A 263 21.41 6.16 12.15
CA GLU A 263 20.86 4.81 12.19
C GLU A 263 20.91 4.20 10.78
N PHE A 264 21.35 2.96 10.67
CA PHE A 264 21.33 2.22 9.41
C PHE A 264 20.64 0.87 9.60
N LYS A 265 19.64 0.60 8.76
CA LYS A 265 18.89 -0.66 8.76
C LYS A 265 19.15 -1.40 7.46
N ILE A 266 19.41 -2.69 7.57
CA ILE A 266 19.47 -3.61 6.44
C ILE A 266 18.50 -4.77 6.67
N GLY A 267 17.95 -5.32 5.60
CA GLY A 267 17.04 -6.45 5.72
C GLY A 267 16.91 -7.23 4.44
N ALA A 268 16.35 -8.42 4.61
CA ALA A 268 16.03 -9.33 3.52
C ALA A 268 14.72 -10.03 3.81
N SER A 269 13.95 -10.34 2.76
CA SER A 269 12.71 -11.08 2.90
C SER A 269 12.55 -12.11 1.80
N TYR A 270 11.76 -13.12 2.12
CA TYR A 270 11.35 -14.18 1.21
C TYR A 270 9.83 -14.32 1.23
N LEU A 271 9.24 -14.51 0.05
CA LEU A 271 7.83 -14.74 -0.17
C LEU A 271 7.67 -16.03 -0.98
N ALA A 272 6.98 -17.03 -0.45
CA ALA A 272 6.85 -18.33 -1.08
C ALA A 272 5.98 -18.30 -2.34
N GLY A 273 4.96 -17.45 -2.38
CA GLY A 273 4.06 -17.29 -3.52
C GLY A 273 3.78 -15.85 -3.82
N SER A 274 4.40 -15.29 -4.87
CA SER A 274 4.09 -13.96 -5.40
C SER A 274 2.90 -14.00 -6.36
N VAL A 275 2.38 -12.83 -6.76
CA VAL A 275 1.30 -12.73 -7.76
C VAL A 275 1.70 -13.22 -9.15
N TYR A 276 2.98 -13.43 -9.38
CA TYR A 276 3.55 -13.75 -10.68
C TYR A 276 3.60 -15.26 -10.95
N ASN A 277 2.46 -15.94 -10.82
CA ASN A 277 2.37 -17.39 -10.88
C ASN A 277 1.35 -17.92 -11.91
N GLN A 278 0.69 -17.02 -12.65
CA GLN A 278 -0.32 -17.39 -13.63
C GLN A 278 0.16 -17.17 -15.06
N ALA A 279 -0.34 -17.99 -15.98
CA ALA A 279 -0.16 -17.82 -17.41
C ALA A 279 -0.97 -16.61 -17.93
N PHE A 280 -0.65 -16.19 -19.14
CA PHE A 280 -1.43 -15.18 -19.88
C PHE A 280 -2.83 -15.70 -20.27
N PRO A 281 -3.89 -14.89 -20.22
CA PRO A 281 -3.95 -13.59 -19.54
C PRO A 281 -3.97 -13.75 -18.02
N VAL A 282 -3.25 -12.90 -17.33
CA VAL A 282 -3.21 -12.93 -15.87
C VAL A 282 -4.53 -12.43 -15.29
N LYS A 283 -5.19 -13.25 -14.52
CA LYS A 283 -6.42 -12.89 -13.80
C LYS A 283 -6.08 -12.62 -12.33
N HIS A 284 -6.35 -11.43 -11.88
CA HIS A 284 -5.89 -10.89 -10.61
C HIS A 284 -6.37 -11.66 -9.37
N PHE A 285 -7.50 -12.34 -9.47
CA PHE A 285 -8.13 -13.05 -8.35
C PHE A 285 -8.06 -14.57 -8.45
N ASN A 286 -7.48 -15.09 -9.49
CA ASN A 286 -7.25 -16.52 -9.60
C ASN A 286 -5.81 -16.81 -9.17
N PRO A 287 -5.60 -17.35 -7.95
CA PRO A 287 -4.27 -17.76 -7.54
C PRO A 287 -3.78 -18.84 -8.48
N GLY A 288 -2.53 -18.77 -8.86
CA GLY A 288 -1.89 -19.85 -9.61
C GLY A 288 -1.82 -21.12 -8.77
N VAL A 289 -1.79 -22.25 -9.46
CA VAL A 289 -1.66 -23.56 -8.83
C VAL A 289 -0.22 -23.79 -8.33
N ILE A 290 0.76 -23.14 -8.97
CA ILE A 290 2.18 -23.29 -8.65
C ILE A 290 2.75 -21.97 -8.18
N ASN A 291 3.28 -21.93 -6.96
CA ASN A 291 3.89 -20.74 -6.41
C ASN A 291 5.13 -20.32 -7.20
N ASN A 292 5.24 -19.02 -7.43
CA ASN A 292 6.46 -18.37 -7.91
C ASN A 292 7.06 -17.54 -6.76
N PRO A 293 8.09 -18.03 -6.08
CA PRO A 293 8.67 -17.32 -4.97
C PRO A 293 9.33 -16.00 -5.39
N ALA A 294 9.45 -15.08 -4.44
CA ALA A 294 10.21 -13.85 -4.62
C ALA A 294 11.09 -13.59 -3.40
N TYR A 295 12.17 -12.84 -3.61
CA TYR A 295 13.04 -12.35 -2.55
C TYR A 295 13.26 -10.85 -2.70
N THR A 296 13.62 -10.20 -1.61
CA THR A 296 13.97 -8.78 -1.59
C THR A 296 15.10 -8.53 -0.62
N TYR A 297 15.92 -7.55 -0.96
CA TYR A 297 16.93 -6.95 -0.10
C TYR A 297 16.66 -5.46 0.01
N TYR A 298 16.89 -4.88 1.18
CA TYR A 298 16.67 -3.47 1.39
C TYR A 298 17.62 -2.87 2.41
N ALA A 299 17.79 -1.56 2.30
CA ALA A 299 18.52 -0.74 3.25
C ALA A 299 17.79 0.58 3.49
N GLN A 300 17.96 1.10 4.69
CA GLN A 300 17.46 2.41 5.10
C GLN A 300 18.51 3.10 5.95
N ALA A 301 18.77 4.36 5.70
CA ALA A 301 19.60 5.20 6.54
C ALA A 301 18.80 6.41 7.04
N LEU A 302 18.93 6.72 8.33
CA LEU A 302 18.36 7.92 8.94
C LEU A 302 19.52 8.74 9.53
N VAL A 303 19.73 9.95 9.01
CA VAL A 303 20.81 10.84 9.40
C VAL A 303 20.24 12.09 10.06
N LEU A 304 20.75 12.44 11.24
CA LEU A 304 20.36 13.61 12.04
C LEU A 304 18.84 13.67 12.32
N LYS A 305 18.13 12.54 12.25
CA LYS A 305 16.66 12.46 12.30
C LYS A 305 15.95 13.32 11.24
N LYS A 306 16.66 13.75 10.22
CA LYS A 306 16.19 14.65 9.16
C LYS A 306 16.26 14.07 7.76
N LEU A 307 17.34 13.39 7.44
CA LEU A 307 17.53 12.79 6.12
C LEU A 307 17.27 11.29 6.19
N LEU A 308 16.21 10.85 5.55
CA LEU A 308 15.88 9.45 5.33
C LEU A 308 16.32 9.06 3.91
N ILE A 309 17.10 8.00 3.78
CA ILE A 309 17.48 7.40 2.51
C ILE A 309 17.00 5.95 2.51
N ILE A 310 16.39 5.52 1.43
CA ILE A 310 15.93 4.14 1.24
C ILE A 310 16.47 3.56 -0.07
N ALA A 311 16.70 2.25 -0.06
CA ALA A 311 16.92 1.48 -1.28
C ALA A 311 16.38 0.07 -1.08
N ALA A 312 15.71 -0.48 -2.10
CA ALA A 312 15.26 -1.86 -2.06
C ALA A 312 15.23 -2.46 -3.46
N PHE A 313 15.43 -3.78 -3.53
CA PHE A 313 15.37 -4.58 -4.75
C PHE A 313 14.59 -5.85 -4.48
N ALA A 314 13.65 -6.19 -5.37
CA ALA A 314 12.90 -7.44 -5.32
C ALA A 314 12.92 -8.16 -6.66
N LYS A 315 12.88 -9.50 -6.63
CA LYS A 315 12.87 -10.32 -7.84
C LYS A 315 12.17 -11.65 -7.59
N THR A 316 11.46 -12.15 -8.62
CA THR A 316 10.91 -13.52 -8.62
C THR A 316 12.01 -14.56 -8.83
N VAL A 317 11.84 -15.72 -8.22
CA VAL A 317 12.78 -16.85 -8.39
C VAL A 317 12.59 -17.54 -9.73
N LYS A 318 11.33 -17.70 -10.13
CA LYS A 318 10.94 -18.31 -11.40
C LYS A 318 10.52 -17.24 -12.41
N GLU A 319 10.49 -17.63 -13.66
CA GLU A 319 9.86 -16.85 -14.71
C GLU A 319 8.36 -16.69 -14.42
N TRP A 320 7.81 -15.55 -14.83
CA TRP A 320 6.38 -15.33 -14.75
C TRP A 320 5.73 -15.77 -16.06
N PRO A 321 4.92 -16.83 -16.04
CA PRO A 321 4.26 -17.29 -17.27
C PRO A 321 3.40 -16.21 -17.93
N GLY A 322 2.86 -15.25 -17.15
CA GLY A 322 2.09 -14.13 -17.65
C GLY A 322 2.88 -13.09 -18.45
N THR A 323 4.20 -13.17 -18.49
CA THR A 323 5.02 -12.35 -19.40
C THR A 323 5.07 -12.88 -20.82
N TYR A 324 4.67 -14.11 -21.05
CA TYR A 324 4.55 -14.68 -22.38
C TYR A 324 3.20 -14.34 -23.01
N ASN A 325 3.21 -13.70 -24.17
CA ASN A 325 2.00 -13.46 -24.94
C ASN A 325 1.92 -14.49 -26.07
N PRO A 326 0.88 -15.36 -26.12
CA PRO A 326 0.77 -16.41 -27.14
C PRO A 326 0.39 -15.88 -28.53
N SER A 327 -0.02 -14.63 -28.64
CA SER A 327 -0.53 -14.04 -29.89
C SER A 327 0.58 -13.44 -30.76
N PRO A 328 0.72 -13.84 -32.05
CA PRO A 328 1.63 -13.17 -32.96
C PRO A 328 1.27 -11.69 -33.17
N PRO A 329 2.26 -10.80 -33.38
CA PRO A 329 3.71 -11.03 -33.41
C PRO A 329 4.38 -11.03 -32.04
N LEU A 330 3.63 -10.96 -30.94
CA LEU A 330 4.13 -10.80 -29.57
C LEU A 330 4.65 -12.11 -28.95
N ASN A 331 4.32 -13.24 -29.56
CA ASN A 331 4.76 -14.57 -29.13
C ASN A 331 6.24 -14.87 -29.37
N ILE A 332 6.98 -13.94 -29.98
CA ILE A 332 8.44 -14.05 -30.12
C ILE A 332 9.19 -13.79 -28.81
N TYR A 333 8.55 -13.16 -27.84
CA TYR A 333 9.16 -12.81 -26.54
C TYR A 333 8.99 -13.97 -25.56
N PRO A 334 10.08 -14.54 -24.99
CA PRO A 334 9.98 -15.59 -23.98
C PRO A 334 9.42 -15.05 -22.66
N ALA A 335 8.97 -15.96 -21.80
CA ALA A 335 8.67 -15.61 -20.42
C ALA A 335 9.94 -15.12 -19.69
N SER A 336 9.79 -14.22 -18.74
CA SER A 336 10.89 -13.65 -17.98
C SER A 336 10.59 -13.55 -16.49
N LYS A 337 11.65 -13.34 -15.68
CA LYS A 337 11.53 -13.04 -14.25
C LYS A 337 11.14 -11.60 -14.07
N VAL A 338 10.29 -11.36 -13.07
CA VAL A 338 9.91 -10.01 -12.66
C VAL A 338 10.87 -9.48 -11.62
N SER A 339 11.26 -8.23 -11.77
CA SER A 339 12.03 -7.52 -10.75
C SER A 339 11.59 -6.07 -10.59
N SER A 340 11.93 -5.48 -9.48
CA SER A 340 11.70 -4.06 -9.21
C SER A 340 12.78 -3.52 -8.29
N PHE A 341 13.12 -2.26 -8.49
CA PHE A 341 14.07 -1.52 -7.67
C PHE A 341 13.45 -0.18 -7.27
N VAL A 342 13.79 0.29 -6.08
CA VAL A 342 13.48 1.64 -5.60
C VAL A 342 14.68 2.21 -4.87
N ALA A 343 14.95 3.50 -5.11
CA ALA A 343 15.86 4.30 -4.31
C ALA A 343 15.27 5.70 -4.14
N GLY A 344 15.34 6.22 -2.92
CA GLY A 344 14.78 7.53 -2.62
C GLY A 344 15.42 8.19 -1.41
N ALA A 345 15.28 9.49 -1.35
CA ALA A 345 15.71 10.30 -0.21
C ALA A 345 14.65 11.35 0.15
N LYS A 346 14.47 11.58 1.44
CA LYS A 346 13.58 12.59 2.01
C LYS A 346 14.32 13.39 3.07
N TYR A 347 14.31 14.70 2.92
CA TYR A 347 14.84 15.61 3.93
C TYR A 347 13.71 16.36 4.62
N THR A 348 13.69 16.36 5.95
CA THR A 348 12.70 17.06 6.77
C THR A 348 13.34 18.29 7.44
N PHE A 349 12.80 19.47 7.11
CA PHE A 349 13.17 20.71 7.75
C PHE A 349 12.38 20.87 9.05
N ASN A 350 13.05 21.22 10.13
CA ASN A 350 12.42 21.50 11.43
C ASN A 350 11.38 20.46 11.86
N PRO A 351 11.75 19.20 12.06
CA PRO A 351 10.81 18.10 12.32
C PRO A 351 10.00 18.27 13.61
N GLU A 352 10.46 19.12 14.54
CA GLU A 352 9.80 19.40 15.82
C GLU A 352 8.87 20.63 15.77
N SER A 353 8.78 21.31 14.63
CA SER A 353 7.90 22.48 14.48
C SER A 353 6.44 22.05 14.24
N LYS A 354 5.50 22.96 14.52
CA LYS A 354 4.07 22.73 14.20
C LYS A 354 3.83 22.41 12.73
N ILE A 355 4.67 22.91 11.84
CA ILE A 355 4.67 22.60 10.41
C ILE A 355 6.06 22.13 10.05
N ALA A 356 6.20 20.85 9.78
CA ALA A 356 7.43 20.26 9.26
C ALA A 356 7.36 20.19 7.74
N TYR A 357 8.32 20.84 7.08
CA TYR A 357 8.42 20.78 5.62
C TYR A 357 9.35 19.63 5.20
N THR A 358 8.98 18.93 4.14
CA THR A 358 9.81 17.88 3.56
C THR A 358 9.99 18.07 2.07
N VAL A 359 11.17 17.70 1.59
CA VAL A 359 11.44 17.50 0.16
C VAL A 359 11.84 16.06 -0.04
N SER A 360 11.43 15.45 -1.14
CA SER A 360 11.76 14.08 -1.48
C SER A 360 12.09 13.93 -2.94
N ALA A 361 12.92 12.92 -3.24
CA ALA A 361 13.19 12.45 -4.59
C ALA A 361 13.21 10.91 -4.57
N GLU A 362 12.53 10.28 -5.50
CA GLU A 362 12.47 8.83 -5.61
C GLU A 362 12.54 8.40 -7.06
N PHE A 363 13.35 7.38 -7.30
CA PHE A 363 13.33 6.60 -8.53
C PHE A 363 12.88 5.19 -8.21
N SER A 364 11.98 4.65 -9.03
CA SER A 364 11.62 3.24 -8.97
C SER A 364 11.40 2.67 -10.36
N ASN A 365 11.61 1.37 -10.51
CA ASN A 365 11.33 0.67 -11.75
C ASN A 365 10.55 -0.63 -11.52
N TYR A 366 9.89 -1.07 -12.55
CA TYR A 366 9.27 -2.38 -12.65
C TYR A 366 9.70 -3.00 -13.97
N ILE A 367 10.38 -4.13 -13.92
CA ILE A 367 10.83 -4.90 -15.07
C ILE A 367 9.96 -6.15 -15.13
N ALA A 368 9.08 -6.23 -16.11
CA ALA A 368 8.09 -7.29 -16.25
C ALA A 368 8.40 -8.25 -17.38
N GLY A 369 9.12 -7.79 -18.40
CA GLY A 369 9.33 -8.55 -19.61
C GLY A 369 10.79 -8.62 -20.06
N PRO A 370 11.03 -9.43 -21.10
CA PRO A 370 12.34 -9.49 -21.75
C PRO A 370 12.64 -8.19 -22.49
N ASP A 371 13.91 -7.96 -22.75
CA ASP A 371 14.39 -6.77 -23.45
C ASP A 371 13.71 -6.64 -24.83
N GLY A 372 13.27 -5.42 -25.13
CA GLY A 372 12.59 -5.06 -26.37
C GLY A 372 11.11 -5.41 -26.44
N SER A 373 10.56 -6.12 -25.45
CA SER A 373 9.11 -6.36 -25.43
C SER A 373 8.34 -5.08 -25.10
N PRO A 374 7.10 -4.91 -25.57
CA PRO A 374 6.28 -3.75 -25.22
C PRO A 374 6.05 -3.61 -23.71
N TRP A 375 6.12 -4.70 -22.95
CA TRP A 375 5.97 -4.76 -21.50
C TRP A 375 7.30 -4.93 -20.76
N GLU A 376 8.41 -4.54 -21.37
CA GLU A 376 9.74 -4.70 -20.79
C GLU A 376 9.84 -4.06 -19.42
N ARG A 377 9.53 -2.77 -19.31
CA ARG A 377 9.70 -2.01 -18.07
C ARG A 377 8.80 -0.79 -17.97
N GLN A 378 8.65 -0.35 -16.75
CA GLN A 378 8.17 0.98 -16.41
C GLN A 378 9.10 1.60 -15.38
N ASN A 379 9.67 2.75 -15.70
CA ASN A 379 10.43 3.58 -14.78
C ASN A 379 9.55 4.71 -14.25
N GLN A 380 9.76 5.11 -13.01
CA GLN A 380 9.05 6.20 -12.36
C GLN A 380 10.03 7.09 -11.59
N TYR A 381 9.90 8.39 -11.78
CA TYR A 381 10.68 9.44 -11.13
C TYR A 381 9.71 10.38 -10.43
N ILE A 382 9.93 10.68 -9.16
CA ILE A 382 9.05 11.56 -8.39
C ILE A 382 9.89 12.54 -7.60
N LEU A 383 9.51 13.81 -7.67
CA LEU A 383 9.98 14.87 -6.79
C LEU A 383 8.79 15.34 -5.96
N GLY A 384 8.91 15.32 -4.64
CA GLY A 384 7.85 15.67 -3.71
C GLY A 384 8.23 16.83 -2.79
N PHE A 385 7.22 17.65 -2.50
CA PHE A 385 7.26 18.64 -1.42
C PHE A 385 6.01 18.49 -0.56
N CYS A 386 6.16 18.57 0.76
CA CYS A 386 5.06 18.41 1.69
C CYS A 386 5.23 19.33 2.90
N GLY A 387 4.12 19.88 3.37
CA GLY A 387 3.98 20.51 4.68
C GLY A 387 3.14 19.62 5.59
N LEU A 388 3.75 19.01 6.59
CA LEU A 388 3.09 18.19 7.61
C LEU A 388 2.72 19.09 8.81
N ILE A 389 1.46 19.18 9.12
CA ILE A 389 0.90 20.06 10.16
C ILE A 389 0.56 19.22 11.39
N ASN A 390 1.12 19.59 12.55
CA ASN A 390 0.87 18.94 13.84
C ASN A 390 1.02 17.40 13.80
N ASN A 391 1.93 16.86 12.98
CA ASN A 391 2.17 15.43 12.76
C ASN A 391 0.92 14.61 12.35
N SER A 392 -0.11 15.25 11.81
CA SER A 392 -1.38 14.60 11.50
C SER A 392 -1.93 14.89 10.11
N SER A 393 -1.81 16.11 9.62
CA SER A 393 -2.39 16.50 8.33
C SER A 393 -1.30 17.04 7.42
N LYS A 394 -1.42 16.84 6.12
CA LYS A 394 -0.42 17.31 5.16
C LYS A 394 -1.03 17.90 3.91
N PHE A 395 -0.34 18.91 3.37
CA PHE A 395 -0.50 19.39 2.01
C PHE A 395 0.75 19.01 1.22
N PHE A 396 0.58 18.59 -0.02
CA PHE A 396 1.70 18.14 -0.82
C PHE A 396 1.55 18.49 -2.29
N ILE A 397 2.70 18.57 -2.94
CA ILE A 397 2.84 18.62 -4.39
C ILE A 397 3.87 17.57 -4.80
N GLU A 398 3.58 16.82 -5.86
CA GLU A 398 4.51 15.91 -6.50
C GLU A 398 4.59 16.22 -7.99
N VAL A 399 5.80 16.23 -8.53
CA VAL A 399 6.07 16.19 -9.96
C VAL A 399 6.57 14.80 -10.28
N PHE A 400 5.93 14.15 -11.24
CA PHE A 400 6.29 12.80 -11.63
C PHE A 400 6.64 12.70 -13.11
N GLY A 401 7.54 11.79 -13.44
CA GLY A 401 7.84 11.36 -14.79
C GLY A 401 7.80 9.85 -14.88
N THR A 402 7.27 9.30 -15.96
CA THR A 402 7.28 7.87 -16.23
C THR A 402 7.87 7.58 -17.60
N GLN A 403 8.51 6.43 -17.74
CA GLN A 403 9.00 5.91 -19.00
C GLN A 403 8.65 4.43 -19.11
N GLY A 404 8.11 4.04 -20.26
CA GLY A 404 7.50 2.74 -20.45
C GLY A 404 6.11 2.68 -19.83
N TYR A 405 5.33 1.74 -20.26
CA TYR A 405 4.03 1.43 -19.70
C TYR A 405 3.85 -0.09 -19.61
N VAL A 406 3.76 -0.57 -18.40
CA VAL A 406 3.41 -1.96 -18.09
C VAL A 406 2.28 -1.94 -17.09
N PRO A 407 1.14 -2.56 -17.37
CA PRO A 407 0.12 -2.78 -16.35
C PRO A 407 0.71 -3.63 -15.23
N LEU A 408 0.89 -3.05 -14.06
CA LEU A 408 1.60 -3.69 -12.95
C LEU A 408 0.94 -4.97 -12.42
N ASN A 409 -0.31 -5.20 -12.77
CA ASN A 409 -1.06 -6.35 -12.29
C ASN A 409 -1.32 -7.39 -13.35
N PHE A 410 -1.14 -7.06 -14.64
CA PHE A 410 -1.43 -7.95 -15.74
C PHE A 410 -0.91 -7.37 -17.06
N ILE A 411 -0.59 -8.23 -17.96
CA ILE A 411 -0.28 -7.89 -19.32
C ILE A 411 -1.52 -8.22 -20.10
N SER A 412 -2.24 -7.21 -20.52
CA SER A 412 -3.44 -7.28 -21.36
C SER A 412 -4.49 -8.33 -20.94
N GLY A 413 -5.64 -7.91 -20.60
CA GLY A 413 -6.82 -8.75 -20.53
C GLY A 413 -7.89 -8.16 -21.40
N SER A 414 -8.70 -8.96 -22.04
CA SER A 414 -9.89 -8.47 -22.73
C SER A 414 -10.83 -7.82 -21.73
N ASN A 415 -11.05 -6.54 -21.88
CA ASN A 415 -12.13 -5.80 -21.26
C ASN A 415 -13.12 -5.47 -22.36
N PRO A 416 -14.44 -5.73 -22.19
CA PRO A 416 -15.44 -5.37 -23.19
C PRO A 416 -15.44 -3.89 -23.58
N ASN A 417 -14.97 -3.03 -22.67
CA ASN A 417 -14.83 -1.59 -22.91
C ASN A 417 -13.44 -1.17 -23.36
N ASP A 418 -12.55 -2.11 -23.62
CA ASP A 418 -11.19 -1.84 -24.04
C ASP A 418 -11.13 -1.76 -25.57
N PRO A 419 -10.62 -0.67 -26.17
CA PRO A 419 -10.50 -0.56 -27.61
C PRO A 419 -9.45 -1.47 -28.23
N PHE A 420 -8.62 -2.15 -27.40
CA PHE A 420 -7.61 -3.07 -27.91
C PHE A 420 -8.19 -4.46 -28.13
N PRO A 421 -7.85 -5.12 -29.22
CA PRO A 421 -8.28 -6.48 -29.50
C PRO A 421 -7.87 -7.47 -28.40
N GLU A 422 -8.67 -8.51 -28.20
CA GLU A 422 -8.33 -9.61 -27.32
C GLU A 422 -6.97 -10.22 -27.69
N GLY A 423 -6.14 -10.50 -26.69
CA GLY A 423 -4.81 -11.06 -26.91
C GLY A 423 -3.71 -10.07 -27.26
N THR A 424 -4.02 -8.79 -27.45
CA THR A 424 -3.00 -7.75 -27.58
C THR A 424 -2.59 -7.21 -26.21
N THR A 425 -1.37 -6.67 -26.10
CA THR A 425 -0.92 -5.99 -24.90
C THR A 425 -1.20 -4.49 -24.99
N HIS A 426 -1.59 -3.89 -23.85
CA HIS A 426 -1.68 -2.43 -23.69
C HIS A 426 -0.34 -1.79 -23.36
N SER A 427 0.68 -2.61 -23.14
CA SER A 427 2.01 -2.15 -22.78
C SER A 427 2.68 -1.39 -23.91
N SER A 428 3.51 -0.42 -23.56
CA SER A 428 4.32 0.35 -24.52
C SER A 428 5.63 0.76 -23.86
N ASN A 429 6.74 0.25 -24.37
CA ASN A 429 8.07 0.63 -23.89
C ASN A 429 8.48 2.06 -24.31
N ALA A 430 7.80 2.62 -25.33
CA ALA A 430 8.05 3.97 -25.82
C ALA A 430 7.16 5.04 -25.15
N ALA A 431 6.19 4.65 -24.31
CA ALA A 431 5.36 5.62 -23.60
C ALA A 431 6.19 6.42 -22.60
N ALA A 432 5.97 7.74 -22.56
CA ALA A 432 6.54 8.61 -21.56
C ALA A 432 5.48 9.63 -21.11
N SER A 433 5.38 9.84 -19.82
CA SER A 433 4.43 10.80 -19.25
C SER A 433 5.14 11.72 -18.26
N LEU A 434 4.67 12.95 -18.19
CA LEU A 434 5.05 13.95 -17.20
C LEU A 434 3.79 14.52 -16.58
N GLY A 435 3.79 14.77 -15.28
CA GLY A 435 2.63 15.35 -14.64
C GLY A 435 2.91 15.93 -13.27
N VAL A 436 1.86 16.50 -12.70
CA VAL A 436 1.87 17.10 -11.37
C VAL A 436 0.63 16.64 -10.60
N VAL A 437 0.83 16.40 -9.31
CA VAL A 437 -0.24 16.08 -8.35
C VAL A 437 -0.18 17.10 -7.23
N LEU A 438 -1.32 17.69 -6.92
CA LEU A 438 -1.55 18.52 -5.74
C LEU A 438 -2.51 17.77 -4.83
N GLY A 439 -2.25 17.77 -3.53
CA GLY A 439 -3.16 17.07 -2.64
C GLY A 439 -3.11 17.52 -1.21
N ALA A 440 -4.14 17.09 -0.49
CA ALA A 440 -4.24 17.23 0.94
C ALA A 440 -4.69 15.91 1.57
N GLN A 441 -4.10 15.59 2.72
CA GLN A 441 -4.60 14.57 3.63
C GLN A 441 -4.91 15.21 4.96
N VAL A 442 -6.15 15.08 5.40
CA VAL A 442 -6.63 15.58 6.69
C VAL A 442 -6.97 14.39 7.56
N VAL A 443 -6.42 14.37 8.78
CA VAL A 443 -6.56 13.24 9.71
C VAL A 443 -7.05 13.73 11.08
N PHE A 444 -7.97 12.96 11.64
CA PHE A 444 -8.53 13.17 12.98
C PHE A 444 -8.35 11.96 13.86
#